data_a6021febf778911db950a33de38f382b
#
_entry.id   a6021febf778911db950a33de38f382b
#
_cell.length_a   1.000
_cell.length_b   1.000
_cell.length_c   1.000
_cell.angle_alpha   90.00
_cell.angle_beta   90.00
_cell.angle_gamma   90.00
#
_symmetry.space_group_name_H-M   'P 1'
#
loop_
_entity.id
_entity.type
_entity.pdbx_description
1 polymer ?
#
loop_
_entity_poly.entity_id
_entity_poly.type
_entity_poly.pdbx_seq_one_letter_code
_entity_poly.pdbx_strand_id
1 'polypeptide(L)'
;GIRVYGETAETPLNRPMTEEDIVSRLSKTGDTPFTFNFVDCNIGENVYIPVSALNSLRRDACSELENKIIENTQREDISATYEPKALTKSENVNNISVKVRTWEQFVSALETKPKRIYCEVLDSKAVEMAHKNGIEIYFALPYISREGYGKYFEKLDKYNPDGYLLRSLGKISTNKPVVTDYTFNIFNKQTVSVLE
;
A
#
# COMPACT_ATOMS: atom_id res chain seq x y z
N GLY A 1 -0.27 -5.00 -26.21
CA GLY A 1 -1.45 -5.15 -27.08
C GLY A 1 -1.87 -6.60 -27.22
N ILE A 2 -3.09 -6.82 -27.60
CA ILE A 2 -3.66 -8.12 -27.95
C ILE A 2 -3.97 -8.17 -29.44
N ARG A 3 -4.16 -9.36 -29.97
CA ARG A 3 -4.60 -9.59 -31.34
C ARG A 3 -5.60 -10.74 -31.33
N VAL A 4 -6.77 -10.51 -31.90
CA VAL A 4 -7.81 -11.52 -32.08
C VAL A 4 -8.16 -11.66 -33.55
N TYR A 5 -8.64 -12.82 -33.94
CA TYR A 5 -9.03 -13.13 -35.29
C TYR A 5 -10.50 -13.55 -35.32
N GLY A 6 -11.26 -13.03 -36.27
CA GLY A 6 -12.65 -13.36 -36.47
C GLY A 6 -12.85 -14.24 -37.69
N GLU A 7 -14.13 -14.44 -38.03
CA GLU A 7 -14.52 -15.17 -39.25
C GLU A 7 -14.06 -14.43 -40.51
N THR A 8 -13.85 -15.18 -41.56
CA THR A 8 -13.48 -14.63 -42.86
C THR A 8 -14.65 -13.84 -43.45
N ALA A 9 -14.34 -12.68 -43.98
CA ALA A 9 -15.34 -11.85 -44.64
C ALA A 9 -15.89 -12.51 -45.88
N GLU A 10 -17.17 -12.30 -46.17
CA GLU A 10 -17.92 -12.88 -47.26
C GLU A 10 -18.21 -11.86 -48.37
N THR A 11 -18.59 -12.33 -49.53
CA THR A 11 -19.11 -11.46 -50.61
C THR A 11 -20.54 -11.05 -50.25
N PRO A 12 -20.89 -9.78 -50.30
CA PRO A 12 -22.23 -9.31 -49.93
C PRO A 12 -23.29 -9.76 -50.96
N LEU A 13 -24.40 -10.25 -50.44
CA LEU A 13 -25.56 -10.64 -51.29
C LEU A 13 -26.35 -9.39 -51.75
N ASN A 14 -26.38 -8.33 -50.94
CA ASN A 14 -27.19 -7.14 -51.20
C ASN A 14 -26.34 -5.85 -51.18
N ARG A 15 -25.83 -5.48 -49.99
CA ARG A 15 -25.09 -4.24 -49.79
C ARG A 15 -23.77 -4.53 -49.09
N PRO A 16 -22.63 -3.99 -49.57
CA PRO A 16 -21.36 -4.03 -48.86
C PRO A 16 -21.48 -3.34 -47.51
N MET A 17 -20.71 -3.78 -46.53
CA MET A 17 -20.61 -3.15 -45.24
C MET A 17 -19.67 -1.95 -45.30
N THR A 18 -20.04 -0.88 -44.64
CA THR A 18 -19.20 0.35 -44.55
C THR A 18 -18.33 0.34 -43.30
N GLU A 19 -17.28 1.14 -43.31
CA GLU A 19 -16.45 1.34 -42.11
C GLU A 19 -17.29 1.81 -40.91
N GLU A 20 -18.23 2.74 -41.12
CA GLU A 20 -19.14 3.23 -40.10
C GLU A 20 -20.01 2.13 -39.49
N ASP A 21 -20.50 1.19 -40.31
CA ASP A 21 -21.27 0.04 -39.83
C ASP A 21 -20.43 -0.82 -38.90
N ILE A 22 -19.16 -1.08 -39.25
CA ILE A 22 -18.21 -1.87 -38.44
C ILE A 22 -17.87 -1.15 -37.15
N VAL A 23 -17.44 0.10 -37.24
CA VAL A 23 -17.05 0.92 -36.06
C VAL A 23 -18.21 1.05 -35.09
N SER A 24 -19.42 1.33 -35.58
CA SER A 24 -20.63 1.41 -34.76
C SER A 24 -20.95 0.11 -34.00
N ARG A 25 -20.61 -1.06 -34.56
CA ARG A 25 -20.84 -2.36 -33.93
C ARG A 25 -19.75 -2.71 -32.94
N LEU A 26 -18.49 -2.47 -33.31
CA LEU A 26 -17.36 -2.76 -32.44
C LEU A 26 -17.30 -1.85 -31.20
N SER A 27 -17.74 -0.59 -31.33
CA SER A 27 -17.73 0.38 -30.23
C SER A 27 -18.77 0.12 -29.13
N LYS A 28 -19.66 -0.87 -29.29
CA LYS A 28 -20.68 -1.21 -28.29
C LYS A 28 -20.12 -2.11 -27.19
N THR A 29 -19.45 -1.53 -26.21
CA THR A 29 -18.78 -2.23 -25.10
C THR A 29 -19.54 -2.18 -23.78
N GLY A 30 -20.84 -1.91 -23.78
CA GLY A 30 -21.65 -1.59 -22.59
C GLY A 30 -21.61 -2.60 -21.44
N ASP A 31 -21.28 -3.87 -21.70
CA ASP A 31 -21.17 -4.94 -20.69
C ASP A 31 -19.71 -5.18 -20.24
N THR A 32 -18.78 -4.31 -20.62
CA THR A 32 -17.35 -4.45 -20.30
C THR A 32 -16.81 -3.19 -19.64
N PRO A 33 -15.70 -3.27 -18.89
CA PRO A 33 -15.04 -2.08 -18.32
C PRO A 33 -14.27 -1.25 -19.35
N PHE A 34 -14.35 -1.61 -20.64
CA PHE A 34 -13.59 -0.97 -21.72
C PHE A 34 -14.42 -0.01 -22.53
N THR A 35 -13.76 1.07 -23.00
CA THR A 35 -14.29 2.01 -23.97
C THR A 35 -13.27 2.20 -25.08
N PHE A 36 -13.75 2.32 -26.33
CA PHE A 36 -12.87 2.68 -27.44
C PHE A 36 -12.73 4.19 -27.54
N ASN A 37 -11.52 4.70 -27.43
CA ASN A 37 -11.22 6.11 -27.68
C ASN A 37 -11.08 6.38 -29.18
N PHE A 38 -10.62 5.39 -29.94
CA PHE A 38 -10.39 5.49 -31.38
C PHE A 38 -10.51 4.10 -31.99
N VAL A 39 -11.11 4.01 -33.16
CA VAL A 39 -11.19 2.79 -33.98
C VAL A 39 -10.72 3.16 -35.38
N ASP A 40 -9.61 2.56 -35.80
CA ASP A 40 -9.12 2.62 -37.17
C ASP A 40 -9.60 1.35 -37.89
N CYS A 41 -10.25 1.53 -39.03
CA CYS A 41 -10.87 0.47 -39.77
C CYS A 41 -10.33 0.48 -41.21
N ASN A 42 -9.76 -0.63 -41.64
CA ASN A 42 -9.32 -0.84 -43.01
C ASN A 42 -10.10 -1.99 -43.63
N ILE A 43 -11.00 -1.68 -44.53
CA ILE A 43 -11.89 -2.63 -45.18
C ILE A 43 -11.64 -2.64 -46.69
N GLY A 44 -11.62 -3.86 -47.28
CA GLY A 44 -11.55 -4.02 -48.72
C GLY A 44 -12.89 -3.65 -49.44
N GLU A 45 -12.84 -3.52 -50.70
CA GLU A 45 -14.05 -3.28 -51.51
C GLU A 45 -14.93 -4.52 -51.56
N ASN A 46 -16.25 -4.32 -51.54
CA ASN A 46 -17.26 -5.37 -51.74
C ASN A 46 -17.17 -6.50 -50.67
N VAL A 47 -17.08 -6.14 -49.42
CA VAL A 47 -16.95 -7.05 -48.28
C VAL A 47 -18.18 -6.99 -47.38
N TYR A 48 -18.57 -8.15 -46.86
CA TYR A 48 -19.61 -8.29 -45.84
C TYR A 48 -19.12 -9.16 -44.69
N ILE A 49 -19.41 -8.74 -43.45
CA ILE A 49 -19.15 -9.50 -42.26
C ILE A 49 -20.45 -9.62 -41.47
N PRO A 50 -20.91 -10.85 -41.13
CA PRO A 50 -22.12 -11.03 -40.33
C PRO A 50 -22.04 -10.24 -39.01
N VAL A 51 -23.15 -9.62 -38.60
CA VAL A 51 -23.22 -8.86 -37.35
C VAL A 51 -22.88 -9.75 -36.12
N SER A 52 -23.25 -11.03 -36.18
CA SER A 52 -22.88 -12.02 -35.16
C SER A 52 -21.37 -12.19 -35.05
N ALA A 53 -20.65 -12.26 -36.18
CA ALA A 53 -19.22 -12.41 -36.24
C ALA A 53 -18.50 -11.16 -35.67
N LEU A 54 -18.95 -9.93 -35.99
CA LEU A 54 -18.43 -8.70 -35.37
C LEU A 54 -18.67 -8.64 -33.89
N ASN A 55 -19.84 -9.07 -33.41
CA ASN A 55 -20.15 -9.13 -32.00
C ASN A 55 -19.30 -10.16 -31.25
N SER A 56 -19.02 -11.32 -31.89
CA SER A 56 -18.11 -12.32 -31.33
C SER A 56 -16.69 -11.75 -31.23
N LEU A 57 -16.17 -11.22 -32.34
CA LEU A 57 -14.83 -10.63 -32.40
C LEU A 57 -14.62 -9.56 -31.29
N ARG A 58 -15.63 -8.70 -31.09
CA ARG A 58 -15.59 -7.70 -30.02
C ARG A 58 -15.50 -8.34 -28.63
N ARG A 59 -16.34 -9.36 -28.35
CA ARG A 59 -16.34 -10.06 -27.07
C ARG A 59 -15.03 -10.77 -26.82
N ASP A 60 -14.50 -11.45 -27.83
CA ASP A 60 -13.24 -12.16 -27.77
C ASP A 60 -12.08 -11.19 -27.50
N ALA A 61 -12.09 -10.03 -28.16
CA ALA A 61 -11.09 -8.97 -27.93
C ALA A 61 -11.16 -8.41 -26.50
N CYS A 62 -12.34 -8.13 -25.98
CA CYS A 62 -12.49 -7.65 -24.61
C CYS A 62 -12.04 -8.70 -23.59
N SER A 63 -12.44 -9.97 -23.79
CA SER A 63 -12.05 -11.08 -22.90
C SER A 63 -10.54 -11.31 -22.92
N GLU A 64 -9.92 -11.31 -24.08
CA GLU A 64 -8.48 -11.49 -24.22
C GLU A 64 -7.69 -10.33 -23.59
N LEU A 65 -8.19 -9.09 -23.73
CA LEU A 65 -7.59 -7.93 -23.08
C LEU A 65 -7.70 -8.02 -21.56
N GLU A 66 -8.84 -8.43 -21.03
CA GLU A 66 -9.06 -8.64 -19.60
C GLU A 66 -8.11 -9.69 -19.04
N ASN A 67 -8.03 -10.86 -19.70
CA ASN A 67 -7.11 -11.93 -19.32
C ASN A 67 -5.66 -11.43 -19.27
N LYS A 68 -5.24 -10.69 -20.29
CA LYS A 68 -3.88 -10.15 -20.34
C LYS A 68 -3.59 -9.11 -19.25
N ILE A 69 -4.58 -8.32 -18.85
CA ILE A 69 -4.45 -7.40 -17.72
C ILE A 69 -4.31 -8.20 -16.43
N ILE A 70 -5.13 -9.22 -16.24
CA ILE A 70 -5.08 -10.10 -15.06
C ILE A 70 -3.70 -10.78 -14.97
N GLU A 71 -3.24 -11.40 -16.06
CA GLU A 71 -1.93 -12.04 -16.12
C GLU A 71 -0.78 -11.10 -15.74
N ASN A 72 -0.81 -9.87 -16.26
CA ASN A 72 0.21 -8.87 -15.95
C ASN A 72 0.17 -8.35 -14.50
N THR A 73 -0.95 -8.54 -13.81
CA THR A 73 -1.14 -8.13 -12.41
C THR A 73 -0.98 -9.29 -11.42
N GLN A 74 -0.95 -10.53 -11.89
CA GLN A 74 -0.67 -11.68 -11.04
C GLN A 74 0.74 -11.55 -10.47
N ARG A 75 0.83 -11.65 -9.14
CA ARG A 75 2.12 -11.75 -8.47
C ARG A 75 2.63 -13.18 -8.63
N GLU A 76 3.93 -13.31 -8.86
CA GLU A 76 4.58 -14.62 -8.80
C GLU A 76 4.34 -15.23 -7.41
N ASP A 77 3.94 -16.48 -7.35
CA ASP A 77 3.88 -17.24 -6.11
C ASP A 77 5.31 -17.42 -5.59
N ILE A 78 5.72 -16.49 -4.73
CA ILE A 78 6.97 -16.63 -4.00
C ILE A 78 6.71 -17.63 -2.88
N SER A 79 7.09 -18.87 -3.10
CA SER A 79 7.19 -19.87 -2.04
C SER A 79 8.35 -19.50 -1.12
N ALA A 80 8.12 -18.57 -0.20
CA ALA A 80 9.06 -18.25 0.85
C ALA A 80 9.10 -19.42 1.83
N THR A 81 10.17 -20.18 1.83
CA THR A 81 10.51 -21.11 2.90
C THR A 81 10.86 -20.28 4.14
N TYR A 82 9.90 -20.16 5.05
CA TYR A 82 10.12 -19.47 6.31
C TYR A 82 10.76 -20.44 7.31
N GLU A 83 12.00 -20.17 7.70
CA GLU A 83 12.64 -20.81 8.84
C GLU A 83 12.38 -19.96 10.09
N PRO A 84 11.60 -20.46 11.08
CA PRO A 84 11.33 -19.71 12.29
C PRO A 84 12.60 -19.53 13.12
N LYS A 85 13.09 -18.31 13.25
CA LYS A 85 14.14 -18.00 14.23
C LYS A 85 13.65 -18.33 15.64
N ALA A 86 14.47 -19.02 16.42
CA ALA A 86 14.16 -19.29 17.83
C ALA A 86 14.05 -17.94 18.57
N LEU A 87 12.93 -17.74 19.29
CA LEU A 87 12.81 -16.59 20.18
C LEU A 87 13.73 -16.82 21.36
N THR A 88 14.66 -15.90 21.59
CA THR A 88 15.34 -15.77 22.87
C THR A 88 14.28 -15.45 23.92
N LYS A 89 14.22 -16.25 25.00
CA LYS A 89 13.37 -15.93 26.15
C LYS A 89 13.86 -14.58 26.72
N SER A 90 13.02 -13.56 26.62
CA SER A 90 13.20 -12.32 27.38
C SER A 90 13.03 -12.68 28.87
N GLU A 91 13.94 -12.22 29.72
CA GLU A 91 13.72 -12.27 31.16
C GLU A 91 12.46 -11.46 31.47
N ASN A 92 11.54 -12.06 32.23
CA ASN A 92 10.34 -11.38 32.71
C ASN A 92 10.74 -10.28 33.71
N VAL A 93 11.00 -9.10 33.22
CA VAL A 93 11.23 -7.95 34.09
C VAL A 93 9.87 -7.26 34.26
N ASN A 94 9.34 -7.25 35.47
CA ASN A 94 8.12 -6.53 35.86
C ASN A 94 8.35 -5.02 35.80
N ASN A 95 8.47 -4.45 34.61
CA ASN A 95 8.63 -3.03 34.40
C ASN A 95 7.32 -2.39 33.94
N ILE A 96 6.93 -1.31 34.61
CA ILE A 96 5.79 -0.50 34.20
C ILE A 96 6.30 0.57 33.23
N SER A 97 5.65 0.65 32.07
CA SER A 97 5.81 1.75 31.11
C SER A 97 4.50 2.52 31.04
N VAL A 98 4.59 3.85 30.98
CA VAL A 98 3.42 4.74 30.97
C VAL A 98 3.41 5.54 29.68
N LYS A 99 2.23 5.67 29.04
CA LYS A 99 2.04 6.56 27.90
C LYS A 99 1.30 7.83 28.34
N VAL A 100 1.85 8.99 28.00
CA VAL A 100 1.32 10.31 28.36
C VAL A 100 1.11 11.17 27.11
N ARG A 101 0.05 11.98 27.13
CA ARG A 101 -0.37 12.81 25.98
C ARG A 101 -0.29 14.29 26.28
N THR A 102 -0.39 14.68 27.56
CA THR A 102 -0.35 16.06 27.97
C THR A 102 0.78 16.31 28.95
N TRP A 103 1.10 17.57 29.14
CA TRP A 103 2.16 17.98 30.07
C TRP A 103 1.82 17.62 31.52
N GLU A 104 0.58 17.78 31.93
CA GLU A 104 0.09 17.44 33.26
C GLU A 104 0.24 15.95 33.54
N GLN A 105 -0.14 15.10 32.57
CA GLN A 105 0.05 13.64 32.67
C GLN A 105 1.54 13.29 32.77
N PHE A 106 2.38 13.98 32.00
CA PHE A 106 3.82 13.76 32.05
C PHE A 106 4.40 14.07 33.43
N VAL A 107 4.05 15.23 34.02
CA VAL A 107 4.50 15.61 35.35
C VAL A 107 4.02 14.60 36.42
N SER A 108 2.76 14.20 36.38
CA SER A 108 2.23 13.17 37.29
C SER A 108 2.92 11.82 37.12
N ALA A 109 3.27 11.43 35.88
CA ALA A 109 4.00 10.19 35.64
C ALA A 109 5.40 10.19 36.22
N LEU A 110 6.09 11.33 36.29
CA LEU A 110 7.41 11.44 36.92
C LEU A 110 7.39 11.05 38.41
N GLU A 111 6.30 11.37 39.11
CA GLU A 111 6.13 11.04 40.52
C GLU A 111 6.06 9.54 40.79
N THR A 112 5.49 8.76 39.84
CA THR A 112 5.34 7.30 39.94
C THR A 112 6.62 6.55 39.58
N LYS A 113 7.63 7.23 39.04
CA LYS A 113 8.93 6.69 38.61
C LYS A 113 8.83 5.41 37.80
N PRO A 114 8.09 5.39 36.67
CA PRO A 114 8.04 4.23 35.81
C PRO A 114 9.41 3.97 35.20
N LYS A 115 9.66 2.77 34.69
CA LYS A 115 10.90 2.50 33.95
C LYS A 115 11.00 3.35 32.71
N ARG A 116 9.88 3.54 31.99
CA ARG A 116 9.83 4.22 30.70
C ARG A 116 8.55 5.04 30.55
N ILE A 117 8.70 6.23 29.97
CA ILE A 117 7.57 7.06 29.56
C ILE A 117 7.54 7.16 28.04
N TYR A 118 6.42 6.78 27.41
CA TYR A 118 6.10 7.09 26.03
C TYR A 118 5.38 8.44 25.98
N CYS A 119 6.06 9.48 25.49
CA CYS A 119 5.62 10.86 25.59
C CYS A 119 5.16 11.44 24.25
N GLU A 120 3.91 11.92 24.18
CA GLU A 120 3.41 12.67 23.03
C GLU A 120 3.76 14.16 23.11
N VAL A 121 4.24 14.65 24.27
CA VAL A 121 4.79 16.00 24.41
C VAL A 121 6.23 15.97 23.91
N LEU A 122 6.43 16.36 22.65
CA LEU A 122 7.70 16.25 21.93
C LEU A 122 8.56 17.52 22.20
N ASP A 123 9.06 17.65 23.42
CA ASP A 123 9.78 18.81 23.91
C ASP A 123 11.09 18.41 24.61
N SER A 124 12.15 19.23 24.45
CA SER A 124 13.45 19.00 25.09
C SER A 124 13.35 19.02 26.61
N LYS A 125 12.49 19.90 27.17
CA LYS A 125 12.28 19.98 28.60
C LYS A 125 11.72 18.69 29.20
N ALA A 126 10.85 17.96 28.44
CA ALA A 126 10.36 16.66 28.87
C ALA A 126 11.52 15.65 28.99
N VAL A 127 12.44 15.65 28.02
CA VAL A 127 13.62 14.77 28.05
C VAL A 127 14.52 15.09 29.25
N GLU A 128 14.84 16.35 29.46
CA GLU A 128 15.68 16.80 30.60
C GLU A 128 15.08 16.40 31.94
N MET A 129 13.75 16.57 32.11
CA MET A 129 13.06 16.22 33.34
C MET A 129 13.00 14.70 33.56
N ALA A 130 12.76 13.91 32.52
CA ALA A 130 12.76 12.46 32.61
C ALA A 130 14.14 11.94 33.00
N HIS A 131 15.20 12.37 32.33
CA HIS A 131 16.59 11.99 32.62
C HIS A 131 17.03 12.42 34.04
N LYS A 132 16.64 13.60 34.50
CA LYS A 132 16.90 14.02 35.88
C LYS A 132 16.26 13.12 36.93
N ASN A 133 15.15 12.47 36.58
CA ASN A 133 14.46 11.49 37.44
C ASN A 133 14.91 10.05 37.22
N GLY A 134 15.88 9.79 36.33
CA GLY A 134 16.36 8.45 35.99
C GLY A 134 15.35 7.60 35.21
N ILE A 135 14.48 8.23 34.43
CA ILE A 135 13.39 7.59 33.69
C ILE A 135 13.73 7.64 32.19
N GLU A 136 13.63 6.49 31.52
CA GLU A 136 13.72 6.42 30.05
C GLU A 136 12.55 7.16 29.41
N ILE A 137 12.82 8.02 28.43
CA ILE A 137 11.79 8.71 27.67
C ILE A 137 11.87 8.40 26.18
N TYR A 138 10.76 7.86 25.64
CA TYR A 138 10.57 7.60 24.22
C TYR A 138 9.54 8.56 23.67
N PHE A 139 9.87 9.24 22.59
CA PHE A 139 8.91 10.10 21.92
C PHE A 139 7.89 9.27 21.15
N ALA A 140 6.63 9.42 21.51
CA ALA A 140 5.52 8.77 20.81
C ALA A 140 5.15 9.61 19.57
N LEU A 141 5.52 9.12 18.39
CA LEU A 141 5.32 9.84 17.13
C LEU A 141 3.84 9.88 16.72
N PRO A 142 3.43 10.86 15.90
CA PRO A 142 2.05 10.95 15.42
C PRO A 142 1.60 9.69 14.67
N TYR A 143 0.29 9.39 14.71
CA TYR A 143 -0.32 8.30 13.95
C TYR A 143 -0.28 8.50 12.43
N ILE A 144 -0.27 9.76 11.99
CA ILE A 144 -0.26 10.13 10.59
C ILE A 144 1.01 10.91 10.29
N SER A 145 1.86 10.35 9.43
CA SER A 145 3.03 11.03 8.89
C SER A 145 2.67 11.72 7.58
N ARG A 146 2.96 13.02 7.47
CA ARG A 146 2.73 13.82 6.26
C ARG A 146 4.07 14.08 5.55
N GLU A 147 4.00 14.48 4.29
CA GLU A 147 5.16 14.94 3.56
C GLU A 147 5.85 16.10 4.31
N GLY A 148 7.19 16.05 4.39
CA GLY A 148 7.98 17.04 5.16
C GLY A 148 8.30 16.66 6.60
N TYR A 149 7.76 15.57 7.13
CA TYR A 149 8.05 15.10 8.50
C TYR A 149 9.52 14.73 8.73
N GLY A 150 10.31 14.46 7.68
CA GLY A 150 11.74 14.15 7.81
C GLY A 150 12.53 15.23 8.58
N LYS A 151 12.34 16.50 8.22
CA LYS A 151 12.96 17.64 8.93
C LYS A 151 12.48 17.78 10.39
N TYR A 152 11.25 17.41 10.65
CA TYR A 152 10.69 17.42 11.99
C TYR A 152 11.35 16.33 12.86
N PHE A 153 11.58 15.14 12.35
CA PHE A 153 12.28 14.07 13.06
C PHE A 153 13.74 14.43 13.37
N GLU A 154 14.46 15.05 12.43
CA GLU A 154 15.80 15.55 12.68
C GLU A 154 15.86 16.56 13.87
N LYS A 155 14.80 17.36 14.01
CA LYS A 155 14.67 18.27 15.16
C LYS A 155 14.44 17.49 16.47
N LEU A 156 13.60 16.45 16.45
CA LEU A 156 13.33 15.63 17.62
C LEU A 156 14.58 14.87 18.10
N ASP A 157 15.41 14.40 17.18
CA ASP A 157 16.68 13.73 17.51
C ASP A 157 17.63 14.65 18.30
N LYS A 158 17.61 15.98 18.03
CA LYS A 158 18.40 16.96 18.76
C LYS A 158 17.99 17.11 20.24
N TYR A 159 16.76 16.73 20.58
CA TYR A 159 16.31 16.73 21.98
C TYR A 159 16.82 15.53 22.75
N ASN A 160 17.44 14.58 22.05
CA ASN A 160 18.09 13.39 22.61
C ASN A 160 17.17 12.48 23.46
N PRO A 161 15.97 12.09 22.98
CA PRO A 161 15.17 11.06 23.64
C PRO A 161 15.93 9.72 23.64
N ASP A 162 15.57 8.78 24.52
CA ASP A 162 16.18 7.45 24.52
C ASP A 162 15.71 6.56 23.37
N GLY A 163 14.58 6.89 22.73
CA GLY A 163 14.05 6.18 21.60
C GLY A 163 12.72 6.74 21.09
N TYR A 164 12.08 5.98 20.21
CA TYR A 164 10.82 6.37 19.58
C TYR A 164 9.78 5.27 19.69
N LEU A 165 8.52 5.66 19.90
CA LEU A 165 7.35 4.82 19.73
C LEU A 165 6.72 5.12 18.37
N LEU A 166 6.82 4.18 17.42
CA LEU A 166 6.23 4.29 16.10
C LEU A 166 4.77 3.86 16.10
N ARG A 167 3.93 4.59 15.36
CA ARG A 167 2.50 4.33 15.21
C ARG A 167 2.05 4.16 13.76
N SER A 168 2.97 4.37 12.82
CA SER A 168 2.75 4.20 11.39
C SER A 168 4.02 3.75 10.70
N LEU A 169 3.89 3.12 9.53
CA LEU A 169 5.00 2.66 8.67
C LEU A 169 5.76 3.82 7.98
N GLY A 170 5.61 5.03 8.45
CA GLY A 170 6.37 6.17 7.93
C GLY A 170 7.87 5.96 8.10
N LYS A 171 8.65 6.37 7.09
CA LYS A 171 10.11 6.25 7.13
C LYS A 171 10.69 7.15 8.22
N ILE A 172 11.28 6.56 9.24
CA ILE A 172 12.12 7.24 10.21
C ILE A 172 13.58 6.82 10.00
N SER A 173 14.48 7.78 9.94
CA SER A 173 15.92 7.52 9.91
C SER A 173 16.49 7.92 11.26
N THR A 174 16.75 6.94 12.09
CA THR A 174 17.34 7.15 13.44
C THR A 174 18.22 5.98 13.82
N ASN A 175 19.25 6.23 14.62
CA ASN A 175 20.09 5.22 15.24
C ASN A 175 19.61 4.84 16.64
N LYS A 176 18.50 5.43 17.10
CA LYS A 176 17.94 5.20 18.44
C LYS A 176 17.02 3.99 18.44
N PRO A 177 16.82 3.33 19.60
CA PRO A 177 15.87 2.25 19.75
C PRO A 177 14.45 2.65 19.33
N VAL A 178 13.79 1.75 18.64
CA VAL A 178 12.42 1.94 18.14
C VAL A 178 11.53 0.85 18.73
N VAL A 179 10.36 1.27 19.21
CA VAL A 179 9.28 0.39 19.66
C VAL A 179 8.06 0.63 18.77
N THR A 180 7.38 -0.42 18.37
CA THR A 180 6.13 -0.32 17.60
C THR A 180 4.92 -0.30 18.53
N ASP A 181 3.95 0.59 18.27
CA ASP A 181 2.68 0.63 18.99
C ASP A 181 1.71 -0.44 18.45
N TYR A 182 0.60 -0.70 19.14
CA TYR A 182 -0.43 -1.67 18.76
C TYR A 182 -0.99 -1.47 17.33
N THR A 183 -0.88 -0.29 16.79
CA THR A 183 -1.31 0.05 15.40
C THR A 183 -0.57 -0.73 14.32
N PHE A 184 0.57 -1.33 14.62
CA PHE A 184 1.30 -2.17 13.69
C PHE A 184 0.71 -3.58 13.53
N ASN A 185 -0.26 -3.95 14.38
CA ASN A 185 -0.93 -5.25 14.33
C ASN A 185 0.06 -6.44 14.29
N ILE A 186 1.07 -6.40 15.15
CA ILE A 186 2.09 -7.44 15.23
C ILE A 186 1.55 -8.60 16.06
N PHE A 187 1.14 -9.69 15.39
CA PHE A 187 0.54 -10.85 16.03
C PHE A 187 1.43 -12.10 16.03
N ASN A 188 2.49 -12.10 15.23
CA ASN A 188 3.32 -13.27 15.06
C ASN A 188 4.78 -12.91 14.74
N LYS A 189 5.65 -13.94 14.78
CA LYS A 189 7.09 -13.79 14.50
C LYS A 189 7.39 -13.33 13.08
N GLN A 190 6.57 -13.74 12.12
CA GLN A 190 6.74 -13.36 10.72
C GLN A 190 6.61 -11.85 10.54
N THR A 191 5.62 -11.25 11.21
CA THR A 191 5.46 -9.78 11.18
C THR A 191 6.66 -9.07 11.81
N VAL A 192 7.23 -9.62 12.89
CA VAL A 192 8.44 -9.06 13.52
C VAL A 192 9.60 -9.09 12.53
N SER A 193 9.86 -10.23 11.87
CA SER A 193 10.99 -10.39 10.96
C SER A 193 10.91 -9.52 9.68
N VAL A 194 9.73 -9.01 9.34
CA VAL A 194 9.55 -8.07 8.23
C VAL A 194 9.88 -6.63 8.65
N LEU A 195 9.78 -6.33 9.95
CA LEU A 195 10.01 -4.99 10.49
C LEU A 195 11.45 -4.78 11.00
N GLU A 196 12.21 -5.85 11.22
CA GLU A 196 13.65 -5.84 11.55
C GLU A 196 14.52 -5.64 10.28
#